data_84675d4119f430f57861bcbe9f49067f
#
_entry.id   84675d4119f430f57861bcbe9f49067f
#
_cell.length_a   1.000
_cell.length_b   1.000
_cell.length_c   1.000
_cell.angle_alpha   90.00
_cell.angle_beta   90.00
_cell.angle_gamma   90.00
#
_symmetry.space_group_name_H-M   'P 1'
#
loop_
_entity.id
_entity.type
_entity.pdbx_description
1 polymer ?
#
loop_
_entity_poly.entity_id
_entity_poly.type
_entity_poly.pdbx_seq_one_letter_code
_entity_poly.pdbx_strand_id
1 'polypeptide(L)'
;MLDAVGDNVDVVGSVMSAHDARKRGNSQQAALDSMDAINSGMGYVTKGLSSLDLPGLSAVGDVAEMGTTIGKLGIHSYQKHKLNGVDEAGQTAGVDEADQKYMRIAHSGYGNTLDQDIRSGVGDVAKYGISALGSGLSAVTGGVSSTVAKGLNKAVDLGVSHMNSSAREKTDSEIGYEDIFGSVDAAKKFKSKHSIDKNTMEILMRRNTGSRSMSDLADRSRYEAARVNHQYLAREGDNGAKKMMAAFGEKNFEQTPLSMIDEKIGQSHSLKELNRRRRLAY
;
A
#
# COMPACT_ATOMS: atom_id res chain seq x y z
N MET A 1 -27.09 5.02 13.21
CA MET A 1 -27.54 5.63 11.93
C MET A 1 -26.40 6.26 11.14
N LEU A 2 -25.45 6.96 11.75
CA LEU A 2 -24.28 7.54 11.05
C LEU A 2 -23.34 6.47 10.47
N ASP A 3 -23.13 5.36 11.18
CA ASP A 3 -22.25 4.25 10.69
C ASP A 3 -22.83 3.58 9.42
N ALA A 4 -24.16 3.47 9.32
CA ALA A 4 -24.81 2.89 8.14
C ALA A 4 -24.69 3.76 6.88
N VAL A 5 -24.49 5.07 7.03
CA VAL A 5 -24.27 5.99 5.90
C VAL A 5 -22.84 5.91 5.41
N GLY A 6 -21.86 5.76 6.32
CA GLY A 6 -20.44 5.59 5.97
C GLY A 6 -20.20 4.33 5.15
N ASP A 7 -20.69 3.21 5.63
CA ASP A 7 -20.51 1.91 4.95
C ASP A 7 -21.14 1.88 3.53
N ASN A 8 -22.30 2.55 3.30
CA ASN A 8 -22.92 2.67 1.97
C ASN A 8 -22.05 3.47 1.00
N VAL A 9 -21.37 4.50 1.47
CA VAL A 9 -20.48 5.32 0.66
C VAL A 9 -19.28 4.46 0.21
N ASP A 10 -18.75 3.60 1.09
CA ASP A 10 -17.61 2.72 0.79
C ASP A 10 -17.96 1.66 -0.27
N VAL A 11 -19.15 1.04 -0.18
CA VAL A 11 -19.61 0.07 -1.21
C VAL A 11 -19.77 0.75 -2.56
N VAL A 12 -20.43 1.92 -2.60
CA VAL A 12 -20.63 2.67 -3.85
C VAL A 12 -19.30 3.13 -4.42
N GLY A 13 -18.39 3.63 -3.58
CA GLY A 13 -17.04 4.03 -3.98
C GLY A 13 -16.26 2.88 -4.61
N SER A 14 -16.25 1.72 -3.98
CA SER A 14 -15.55 0.53 -4.49
C SER A 14 -16.17 0.00 -5.81
N VAL A 15 -17.49 0.03 -5.95
CA VAL A 15 -18.17 -0.35 -7.20
C VAL A 15 -17.84 0.62 -8.35
N MET A 16 -17.82 1.92 -8.08
CA MET A 16 -17.45 2.94 -9.08
C MET A 16 -15.97 2.79 -9.48
N SER A 17 -15.08 2.56 -8.52
CA SER A 17 -13.66 2.32 -8.78
C SER A 17 -13.44 1.07 -9.62
N ALA A 18 -14.13 -0.04 -9.31
CA ALA A 18 -14.09 -1.27 -10.11
C ALA A 18 -14.56 -1.05 -11.55
N HIS A 19 -15.62 -0.24 -11.73
CA HIS A 19 -16.12 0.12 -13.07
C HIS A 19 -15.10 0.92 -13.86
N ASP A 20 -14.48 1.93 -13.24
CA ASP A 20 -13.46 2.76 -13.89
C ASP A 20 -12.18 1.97 -14.19
N ALA A 21 -11.78 1.04 -13.32
CA ALA A 21 -10.69 0.12 -13.59
C ALA A 21 -10.96 -0.78 -14.80
N ARG A 22 -12.20 -1.27 -14.95
CA ARG A 22 -12.62 -2.04 -16.15
C ARG A 22 -12.57 -1.20 -17.41
N LYS A 23 -13.02 0.06 -17.38
CA LYS A 23 -12.92 0.98 -18.52
C LYS A 23 -11.47 1.20 -18.95
N ARG A 24 -10.54 1.29 -18.02
CA ARG A 24 -9.10 1.35 -18.30
C ARG A 24 -8.48 0.03 -18.74
N GLY A 25 -9.25 -1.06 -18.78
CA GLY A 25 -8.78 -2.41 -19.10
C GLY A 25 -7.97 -3.06 -17.97
N ASN A 26 -7.98 -2.50 -16.76
CA ASN A 26 -7.27 -3.03 -15.60
C ASN A 26 -8.15 -4.03 -14.84
N SER A 27 -8.07 -5.30 -15.26
CA SER A 27 -8.85 -6.38 -14.62
C SER A 27 -8.39 -6.71 -13.20
N GLN A 28 -7.11 -6.48 -12.88
CA GLN A 28 -6.58 -6.74 -11.53
C GLN A 28 -7.13 -5.73 -10.53
N GLN A 29 -7.07 -4.43 -10.84
CA GLN A 29 -7.64 -3.39 -9.99
C GLN A 29 -9.16 -3.56 -9.89
N ALA A 30 -9.85 -3.86 -10.99
CA ALA A 30 -11.30 -4.10 -10.95
C ALA A 30 -11.66 -5.30 -10.03
N ALA A 31 -10.82 -6.33 -9.97
CA ALA A 31 -11.02 -7.46 -9.06
C ALA A 31 -10.79 -7.04 -7.60
N LEU A 32 -9.72 -6.28 -7.30
CA LEU A 32 -9.45 -5.78 -5.95
C LEU A 32 -10.61 -4.92 -5.45
N ASP A 33 -11.05 -3.93 -6.23
CA ASP A 33 -12.14 -3.03 -5.87
C ASP A 33 -13.47 -3.76 -5.72
N SER A 34 -13.70 -4.82 -6.53
CA SER A 34 -14.88 -5.67 -6.40
C SER A 34 -14.85 -6.50 -5.10
N MET A 35 -13.68 -6.98 -4.68
CA MET A 35 -13.51 -7.66 -3.39
C MET A 35 -13.72 -6.71 -2.22
N ASP A 36 -13.31 -5.43 -2.33
CA ASP A 36 -13.60 -4.40 -1.33
C ASP A 36 -15.10 -4.13 -1.22
N ALA A 37 -15.81 -4.02 -2.36
CA ALA A 37 -17.25 -3.87 -2.38
C ALA A 37 -17.99 -5.06 -1.71
N ILE A 38 -17.52 -6.29 -1.97
CA ILE A 38 -18.06 -7.51 -1.34
C ILE A 38 -17.81 -7.47 0.17
N ASN A 39 -16.60 -7.17 0.63
CA ASN A 39 -16.28 -7.09 2.06
C ASN A 39 -17.13 -6.04 2.78
N SER A 40 -17.24 -4.84 2.22
CA SER A 40 -18.08 -3.79 2.77
C SER A 40 -19.55 -4.19 2.80
N GLY A 41 -20.06 -4.81 1.73
CA GLY A 41 -21.44 -5.31 1.65
C GLY A 41 -21.73 -6.45 2.65
N MET A 42 -20.74 -7.34 2.87
CA MET A 42 -20.88 -8.45 3.82
C MET A 42 -20.83 -7.96 5.27
N GLY A 43 -20.04 -6.92 5.57
CA GLY A 43 -20.08 -6.26 6.87
C GLY A 43 -21.48 -5.75 7.24
N TYR A 44 -22.29 -5.34 6.26
CA TYR A 44 -23.69 -5.00 6.44
C TYR A 44 -24.56 -6.20 6.80
N VAL A 45 -24.43 -7.28 6.04
CA VAL A 45 -25.20 -8.48 6.27
C VAL A 45 -24.88 -9.09 7.63
N THR A 46 -23.60 -9.14 8.01
CA THR A 46 -23.18 -9.67 9.32
C THR A 46 -23.64 -8.77 10.49
N LYS A 47 -23.56 -7.43 10.37
CA LYS A 47 -24.11 -6.51 11.38
C LYS A 47 -25.63 -6.63 11.51
N GLY A 48 -26.35 -6.77 10.40
CA GLY A 48 -27.79 -6.99 10.39
C GLY A 48 -28.20 -8.35 11.00
N LEU A 49 -27.45 -9.40 10.72
CA LEU A 49 -27.70 -10.73 11.23
C LEU A 49 -27.24 -10.94 12.67
N SER A 50 -26.19 -10.23 13.13
CA SER A 50 -25.77 -10.27 14.53
C SER A 50 -26.81 -9.71 15.49
N SER A 51 -27.72 -8.83 15.01
CA SER A 51 -28.89 -8.37 15.77
C SER A 51 -29.94 -9.46 16.01
N LEU A 52 -29.85 -10.60 15.31
CA LEU A 52 -30.78 -11.74 15.42
C LEU A 52 -30.29 -12.81 16.40
N ASP A 53 -29.14 -12.60 17.05
CA ASP A 53 -28.58 -13.48 18.10
C ASP A 53 -28.53 -14.97 17.74
N LEU A 54 -28.26 -15.29 16.45
CA LEU A 54 -28.20 -16.65 15.95
C LEU A 54 -26.76 -17.19 16.06
N PRO A 55 -26.52 -18.27 16.82
CA PRO A 55 -25.21 -18.87 16.96
C PRO A 55 -24.65 -19.34 15.60
N GLY A 56 -23.42 -18.97 15.27
CA GLY A 56 -22.72 -19.44 14.07
C GLY A 56 -22.76 -18.51 12.86
N LEU A 57 -23.57 -17.45 12.86
CA LEU A 57 -23.61 -16.50 11.73
C LEU A 57 -22.36 -15.63 11.60
N SER A 58 -21.66 -15.35 12.71
CA SER A 58 -20.34 -14.68 12.69
C SER A 58 -19.30 -15.51 11.92
N ALA A 59 -19.33 -16.82 12.05
CA ALA A 59 -18.40 -17.71 11.35
C ALA A 59 -18.56 -17.67 9.82
N VAL A 60 -19.77 -17.46 9.31
CA VAL A 60 -20.03 -17.35 7.86
C VAL A 60 -19.43 -16.04 7.30
N GLY A 61 -19.55 -14.93 8.05
CA GLY A 61 -18.93 -13.66 7.71
C GLY A 61 -17.40 -13.79 7.66
N ASP A 62 -16.78 -14.33 8.70
CA ASP A 62 -15.33 -14.53 8.80
C ASP A 62 -14.77 -15.39 7.67
N VAL A 63 -15.47 -16.45 7.24
CA VAL A 63 -15.05 -17.32 6.13
C VAL A 63 -15.08 -16.58 4.80
N ALA A 64 -16.08 -15.76 4.57
CA ALA A 64 -16.19 -15.04 3.32
C ALA A 64 -15.19 -13.86 3.24
N GLU A 65 -14.98 -13.13 4.34
CA GLU A 65 -13.92 -12.11 4.44
C GLU A 65 -12.53 -12.73 4.29
N MET A 66 -12.29 -13.90 4.84
CA MET A 66 -11.09 -14.68 4.62
C MET A 66 -10.88 -15.02 3.14
N GLY A 67 -11.95 -15.44 2.45
CA GLY A 67 -11.90 -15.77 1.02
C GLY A 67 -11.52 -14.59 0.14
N THR A 68 -12.10 -13.42 0.37
CA THR A 68 -11.74 -12.19 -0.35
C THR A 68 -10.32 -11.72 -0.01
N THR A 69 -9.89 -11.83 1.24
CA THR A 69 -8.52 -11.49 1.66
C THR A 69 -7.49 -12.40 0.98
N ILE A 70 -7.73 -13.70 0.89
CA ILE A 70 -6.87 -14.64 0.15
C ILE A 70 -6.81 -14.26 -1.34
N GLY A 71 -7.95 -13.89 -1.94
CA GLY A 71 -8.00 -13.42 -3.32
C GLY A 71 -7.14 -12.17 -3.55
N LYS A 72 -7.24 -11.16 -2.66
CA LYS A 72 -6.40 -9.95 -2.70
C LYS A 72 -4.92 -10.29 -2.55
N LEU A 73 -4.56 -11.15 -1.58
CA LEU A 73 -3.18 -11.61 -1.39
C LEU A 73 -2.62 -12.25 -2.67
N GLY A 74 -3.41 -13.05 -3.38
CA GLY A 74 -3.02 -13.63 -4.66
C GLY A 74 -2.69 -12.57 -5.70
N ILE A 75 -3.53 -11.53 -5.82
CA ILE A 75 -3.32 -10.42 -6.76
C ILE A 75 -2.08 -9.61 -6.36
N HIS A 76 -1.95 -9.18 -5.10
CA HIS A 76 -0.78 -8.40 -4.63
C HIS A 76 0.53 -9.18 -4.79
N SER A 77 0.53 -10.49 -4.51
CA SER A 77 1.70 -11.34 -4.70
C SER A 77 2.07 -11.46 -6.19
N TYR A 78 1.09 -11.58 -7.08
CA TYR A 78 1.33 -11.57 -8.52
C TYR A 78 1.89 -10.22 -9.00
N GLN A 79 1.32 -9.12 -8.55
CA GLN A 79 1.79 -7.76 -8.86
C GLN A 79 3.24 -7.58 -8.38
N LYS A 80 3.55 -8.03 -7.15
CA LYS A 80 4.90 -7.97 -6.61
C LYS A 80 5.89 -8.80 -7.42
N HIS A 81 5.49 -10.00 -7.82
CA HIS A 81 6.32 -10.85 -8.69
C HIS A 81 6.60 -10.17 -10.05
N LYS A 82 5.58 -9.57 -10.67
CA LYS A 82 5.74 -8.83 -11.93
C LYS A 82 6.62 -7.59 -11.77
N LEU A 83 6.43 -6.83 -10.69
CA LEU A 83 7.23 -5.65 -10.39
C LEU A 83 8.71 -6.00 -10.17
N ASN A 84 8.99 -7.08 -9.42
CA ASN A 84 10.35 -7.57 -9.20
C ASN A 84 11.03 -8.06 -10.50
N GLY A 85 10.25 -8.42 -11.52
CA GLY A 85 10.78 -8.76 -12.84
C GLY A 85 11.18 -7.55 -13.68
N VAL A 86 10.92 -6.32 -13.22
CA VAL A 86 11.36 -5.08 -13.88
C VAL A 86 12.72 -4.71 -13.30
N ASP A 87 13.78 -5.07 -13.99
CA ASP A 87 15.17 -4.74 -13.63
C ASP A 87 15.44 -3.22 -13.72
N GLU A 88 16.61 -2.77 -13.28
CA GLU A 88 16.97 -1.35 -13.28
C GLU A 88 16.92 -0.74 -14.68
N ALA A 89 17.40 -1.45 -15.70
CA ALA A 89 17.33 -1.00 -17.09
C ALA A 89 15.87 -0.88 -17.56
N GLY A 90 15.02 -1.82 -17.14
CA GLY A 90 13.58 -1.76 -17.39
C GLY A 90 12.87 -0.61 -16.69
N GLN A 91 13.27 -0.26 -15.47
CA GLN A 91 12.71 0.87 -14.72
C GLN A 91 13.05 2.21 -15.38
N THR A 92 14.25 2.36 -15.92
CA THR A 92 14.76 3.62 -16.47
C THR A 92 14.69 3.69 -18.01
N ALA A 93 14.10 2.70 -18.67
CA ALA A 93 13.99 2.66 -20.12
C ALA A 93 13.24 3.89 -20.68
N GLY A 94 13.86 4.61 -21.60
CA GLY A 94 13.29 5.81 -22.23
C GLY A 94 13.04 6.97 -21.24
N VAL A 95 13.73 7.00 -20.11
CA VAL A 95 13.64 8.03 -19.08
C VAL A 95 14.90 8.89 -19.09
N ASP A 96 14.76 10.21 -19.06
CA ASP A 96 15.87 11.16 -19.02
C ASP A 96 16.74 10.93 -17.77
N GLU A 97 18.05 11.12 -17.87
CA GLU A 97 19.02 10.81 -16.81
C GLU A 97 18.66 11.48 -15.48
N ALA A 98 18.21 12.73 -15.52
CA ALA A 98 17.80 13.49 -14.33
C ALA A 98 16.59 12.87 -13.61
N ASP A 99 15.73 12.18 -14.34
CA ASP A 99 14.48 11.59 -13.82
C ASP A 99 14.63 10.11 -13.42
N GLN A 100 15.72 9.45 -13.83
CA GLN A 100 15.92 8.02 -13.55
C GLN A 100 15.87 7.69 -12.05
N LYS A 101 16.40 8.57 -11.18
CA LYS A 101 16.33 8.39 -9.74
C LYS A 101 14.88 8.33 -9.23
N TYR A 102 13.98 9.14 -9.81
CA TYR A 102 12.56 9.14 -9.43
C TYR A 102 11.85 7.87 -9.89
N MET A 103 12.27 7.28 -10.99
CA MET A 103 11.75 5.99 -11.43
C MET A 103 12.18 4.85 -10.49
N ARG A 104 13.42 4.87 -9.99
CA ARG A 104 13.88 3.91 -8.96
C ARG A 104 13.13 4.11 -7.64
N ILE A 105 12.92 5.37 -7.23
CA ILE A 105 12.10 5.69 -6.05
C ILE A 105 10.66 5.22 -6.24
N ALA A 106 10.06 5.40 -7.41
CA ALA A 106 8.72 4.89 -7.72
C ALA A 106 8.65 3.37 -7.61
N HIS A 107 9.62 2.65 -8.18
CA HIS A 107 9.69 1.18 -8.09
C HIS A 107 9.81 0.71 -6.64
N SER A 108 10.68 1.34 -5.85
CA SER A 108 10.82 1.04 -4.41
C SER A 108 9.52 1.34 -3.64
N GLY A 109 8.85 2.45 -3.95
CA GLY A 109 7.58 2.83 -3.37
C GLY A 109 6.49 1.80 -3.66
N TYR A 110 6.31 1.42 -4.93
CA TYR A 110 5.39 0.37 -5.34
C TYR A 110 5.65 -0.95 -4.62
N GLY A 111 6.94 -1.36 -4.57
CA GLY A 111 7.35 -2.58 -3.90
C GLY A 111 7.00 -2.57 -2.40
N ASN A 112 7.23 -1.46 -1.71
CA ASN A 112 6.95 -1.32 -0.29
C ASN A 112 5.44 -1.34 0.00
N THR A 113 4.62 -0.69 -0.84
CA THR A 113 3.15 -0.73 -0.69
C THR A 113 2.64 -2.16 -0.84
N LEU A 114 3.06 -2.88 -1.89
CA LEU A 114 2.68 -4.28 -2.07
C LEU A 114 3.13 -5.17 -0.92
N ASP A 115 4.34 -4.96 -0.38
CA ASP A 115 4.83 -5.72 0.78
C ASP A 115 4.00 -5.42 2.04
N GLN A 116 3.54 -4.19 2.20
CA GLN A 116 2.66 -3.81 3.31
C GLN A 116 1.28 -4.48 3.15
N ASP A 117 0.69 -4.45 1.95
CA ASP A 117 -0.60 -5.07 1.66
C ASP A 117 -0.54 -6.59 1.87
N ILE A 118 0.54 -7.24 1.40
CA ILE A 118 0.74 -8.67 1.60
C ILE A 118 0.88 -9.00 3.10
N ARG A 119 1.70 -8.26 3.86
CA ARG A 119 1.84 -8.50 5.31
C ARG A 119 0.54 -8.28 6.06
N SER A 120 -0.19 -7.22 5.74
CA SER A 120 -1.50 -6.92 6.34
C SER A 120 -2.51 -8.01 6.02
N GLY A 121 -2.61 -8.43 4.76
CA GLY A 121 -3.50 -9.50 4.36
C GLY A 121 -3.17 -10.85 4.99
N VAL A 122 -1.88 -11.20 5.16
CA VAL A 122 -1.47 -12.40 5.92
C VAL A 122 -1.90 -12.30 7.38
N GLY A 123 -1.76 -11.12 7.99
CA GLY A 123 -2.25 -10.85 9.35
C GLY A 123 -3.76 -11.03 9.46
N ASP A 124 -4.51 -10.53 8.48
CA ASP A 124 -5.98 -10.65 8.46
C ASP A 124 -6.44 -12.10 8.29
N VAL A 125 -5.82 -12.87 7.38
CA VAL A 125 -6.09 -14.32 7.26
C VAL A 125 -5.84 -15.05 8.58
N ALA A 126 -4.75 -14.71 9.28
CA ALA A 126 -4.46 -15.29 10.59
C ALA A 126 -5.53 -14.95 11.63
N LYS A 127 -6.01 -13.69 11.66
CA LYS A 127 -7.09 -13.25 12.58
C LYS A 127 -8.40 -13.97 12.29
N TYR A 128 -8.79 -14.10 11.01
CA TYR A 128 -10.00 -14.83 10.65
C TYR A 128 -9.91 -16.31 11.04
N GLY A 129 -8.76 -16.94 10.86
CA GLY A 129 -8.52 -18.31 11.34
C GLY A 129 -8.65 -18.45 12.85
N ILE A 130 -8.08 -17.51 13.61
CA ILE A 130 -8.19 -17.47 15.09
C ILE A 130 -9.64 -17.24 15.52
N SER A 131 -10.35 -16.31 14.85
CA SER A 131 -11.75 -15.99 15.16
C SER A 131 -12.69 -17.16 14.86
N ALA A 132 -12.50 -17.83 13.75
CA ALA A 132 -13.29 -19.01 13.38
C ALA A 132 -13.11 -20.16 14.37
N LEU A 133 -11.87 -20.42 14.82
CA LEU A 133 -11.58 -21.40 15.86
C LEU A 133 -12.17 -20.96 17.21
N GLY A 134 -12.06 -19.68 17.57
CA GLY A 134 -12.63 -19.12 18.79
C GLY A 134 -14.16 -19.22 18.82
N SER A 135 -14.85 -18.99 17.73
CA SER A 135 -16.29 -19.10 17.59
C SER A 135 -16.77 -20.57 17.69
N GLY A 136 -16.05 -21.48 17.04
CA GLY A 136 -16.34 -22.92 17.13
C GLY A 136 -16.17 -23.49 18.54
N LEU A 137 -15.13 -23.08 19.24
CA LEU A 137 -14.84 -23.53 20.61
C LEU A 137 -15.71 -22.82 21.66
N SER A 138 -16.18 -21.58 21.43
CA SER A 138 -17.03 -20.86 22.37
C SER A 138 -18.39 -21.51 22.56
N ALA A 139 -18.91 -22.16 21.54
CA ALA A 139 -20.14 -22.97 21.61
C ALA A 139 -19.98 -24.16 22.58
N VAL A 140 -18.75 -24.66 22.78
CA VAL A 140 -18.43 -25.82 23.65
C VAL A 140 -17.94 -25.39 25.02
N THR A 141 -17.27 -24.25 25.17
CA THR A 141 -16.54 -23.84 26.40
C THR A 141 -17.15 -22.64 27.15
N GLY A 142 -18.36 -22.21 26.78
CA GLY A 142 -19.06 -21.15 27.52
C GLY A 142 -18.39 -19.77 27.48
N GLY A 143 -17.71 -19.40 26.38
CA GLY A 143 -17.27 -18.03 26.13
C GLY A 143 -15.80 -17.71 26.49
N VAL A 144 -15.08 -18.59 27.18
CA VAL A 144 -13.66 -18.35 27.55
C VAL A 144 -12.75 -18.23 26.31
N SER A 145 -13.06 -18.97 25.25
CA SER A 145 -12.31 -18.96 24.00
C SER A 145 -12.37 -17.62 23.24
N SER A 146 -13.45 -16.85 23.38
CA SER A 146 -13.59 -15.53 22.71
C SER A 146 -12.60 -14.49 23.25
N THR A 147 -12.31 -14.53 24.54
CA THR A 147 -11.33 -13.63 25.17
C THR A 147 -9.90 -13.98 24.73
N VAL A 148 -9.58 -15.27 24.63
CA VAL A 148 -8.27 -15.74 24.12
C VAL A 148 -8.10 -15.37 22.64
N ALA A 149 -9.14 -15.59 21.82
CA ALA A 149 -9.12 -15.20 20.41
C ALA A 149 -8.90 -13.68 20.21
N LYS A 150 -9.57 -12.83 21.00
CA LYS A 150 -9.37 -11.38 20.99
C LYS A 150 -7.93 -10.99 21.38
N GLY A 151 -7.35 -11.66 22.37
CA GLY A 151 -5.96 -11.45 22.80
C GLY A 151 -4.96 -11.81 21.68
N LEU A 152 -5.16 -12.94 21.01
CA LEU A 152 -4.33 -13.38 19.89
C LEU A 152 -4.47 -12.46 18.68
N ASN A 153 -5.67 -12.06 18.32
CA ASN A 153 -5.90 -11.12 17.22
C ASN A 153 -5.17 -9.78 17.48
N LYS A 154 -5.23 -9.26 18.71
CA LYS A 154 -4.48 -8.05 19.08
C LYS A 154 -2.96 -8.24 18.99
N ALA A 155 -2.45 -9.41 19.33
CA ALA A 155 -1.03 -9.73 19.17
C ALA A 155 -0.61 -9.77 17.68
N VAL A 156 -1.45 -10.32 16.80
CA VAL A 156 -1.23 -10.29 15.33
C VAL A 156 -1.20 -8.85 14.83
N ASP A 157 -2.17 -8.01 15.23
CA ASP A 157 -2.22 -6.59 14.80
C ASP A 157 -0.96 -5.83 15.24
N LEU A 158 -0.52 -6.01 16.48
CA LEU A 158 0.71 -5.39 16.98
C LEU A 158 1.95 -5.87 16.22
N GLY A 159 2.02 -7.17 15.91
CA GLY A 159 3.11 -7.75 15.13
C GLY A 159 3.18 -7.19 13.73
N VAL A 160 2.06 -7.17 13.00
CA VAL A 160 1.97 -6.61 11.64
C VAL A 160 2.28 -5.10 11.63
N SER A 161 1.72 -4.35 12.58
CA SER A 161 1.97 -2.91 12.71
C SER A 161 3.46 -2.62 12.95
N HIS A 162 4.11 -3.36 13.83
CA HIS A 162 5.54 -3.22 14.11
C HIS A 162 6.40 -3.54 12.88
N MET A 163 6.09 -4.64 12.17
CA MET A 163 6.80 -5.02 10.94
C MET A 163 6.64 -3.96 9.85
N ASN A 164 5.44 -3.42 9.65
CA ASN A 164 5.19 -2.37 8.68
C ASN A 164 5.91 -1.07 9.04
N SER A 165 5.90 -0.67 10.30
CA SER A 165 6.60 0.52 10.79
C SER A 165 8.11 0.42 10.58
N SER A 166 8.74 -0.70 10.96
CA SER A 166 10.18 -0.93 10.78
C SER A 166 10.58 -0.99 9.30
N ALA A 167 9.77 -1.64 8.46
CA ALA A 167 10.01 -1.68 7.03
C ALA A 167 9.89 -0.28 6.39
N ARG A 168 8.90 0.52 6.81
CA ARG A 168 8.71 1.89 6.34
C ARG A 168 9.90 2.77 6.71
N GLU A 169 10.36 2.73 7.96
CA GLU A 169 11.52 3.51 8.40
C GLU A 169 12.78 3.20 7.58
N LYS A 170 13.03 1.91 7.31
CA LYS A 170 14.13 1.48 6.45
C LYS A 170 13.98 2.05 5.04
N THR A 171 12.79 1.91 4.45
CA THR A 171 12.50 2.38 3.09
C THR A 171 12.60 3.91 2.99
N ASP A 172 12.14 4.66 4.00
CA ASP A 172 12.25 6.12 4.03
C ASP A 172 13.71 6.57 4.02
N SER A 173 14.58 5.88 4.74
CA SER A 173 16.03 6.15 4.71
C SER A 173 16.63 5.84 3.33
N GLU A 174 16.26 4.71 2.72
CA GLU A 174 16.75 4.30 1.39
C GLU A 174 16.29 5.27 0.28
N ILE A 175 15.03 5.72 0.31
CA ILE A 175 14.50 6.74 -0.61
C ILE A 175 15.27 8.06 -0.45
N GLY A 176 15.53 8.49 0.79
CA GLY A 176 16.33 9.68 1.02
C GLY A 176 17.76 9.55 0.48
N TYR A 177 18.37 8.36 0.59
CA TYR A 177 19.69 8.10 -0.01
C TYR A 177 19.63 8.15 -1.54
N GLU A 178 18.62 7.56 -2.14
CA GLU A 178 18.42 7.60 -3.60
C GLU A 178 18.25 9.02 -4.10
N ASP A 179 17.42 9.82 -3.43
CA ASP A 179 17.15 11.20 -3.84
C ASP A 179 18.38 12.10 -3.77
N ILE A 180 19.19 12.00 -2.68
CA ILE A 180 20.32 12.91 -2.44
C ILE A 180 21.60 12.43 -3.13
N PHE A 181 21.87 11.12 -3.13
CA PHE A 181 23.12 10.56 -3.64
C PHE A 181 22.99 9.86 -4.99
N GLY A 182 21.77 9.80 -5.53
CA GLY A 182 21.45 9.10 -6.79
C GLY A 182 21.38 7.58 -6.66
N SER A 183 21.91 7.00 -5.57
CA SER A 183 21.72 5.58 -5.24
C SER A 183 22.05 5.29 -3.78
N VAL A 184 21.46 4.21 -3.25
CA VAL A 184 21.77 3.72 -1.89
C VAL A 184 23.23 3.34 -1.74
N ASP A 185 23.85 2.79 -2.78
CA ASP A 185 25.26 2.39 -2.76
C ASP A 185 26.21 3.60 -2.77
N ALA A 186 25.88 4.67 -3.48
CA ALA A 186 26.64 5.93 -3.42
C ALA A 186 26.59 6.51 -2.01
N ALA A 187 25.43 6.49 -1.36
CA ALA A 187 25.29 6.94 0.03
C ALA A 187 26.13 6.08 1.00
N LYS A 188 26.12 4.75 0.84
CA LYS A 188 26.94 3.84 1.66
C LYS A 188 28.44 4.12 1.47
N LYS A 189 28.90 4.31 0.23
CA LYS A 189 30.29 4.67 -0.07
C LYS A 189 30.68 6.01 0.56
N PHE A 190 29.82 7.01 0.44
CA PHE A 190 30.04 8.31 1.08
C PHE A 190 30.15 8.19 2.60
N LYS A 191 29.21 7.48 3.23
CA LYS A 191 29.19 7.19 4.66
C LYS A 191 30.49 6.50 5.12
N SER A 192 30.92 5.49 4.42
CA SER A 192 32.16 4.73 4.73
C SER A 192 33.40 5.62 4.57
N LYS A 193 33.50 6.35 3.45
CA LYS A 193 34.65 7.23 3.15
C LYS A 193 34.87 8.31 4.22
N HIS A 194 33.78 8.81 4.79
CA HIS A 194 33.82 9.89 5.79
C HIS A 194 33.62 9.42 7.23
N SER A 195 33.53 8.10 7.46
CA SER A 195 33.30 7.48 8.78
C SER A 195 32.08 8.08 9.52
N ILE A 196 31.00 8.34 8.79
CA ILE A 196 29.77 8.94 9.30
C ILE A 196 28.85 7.83 9.80
N ASP A 197 28.29 7.95 11.02
CA ASP A 197 27.24 7.03 11.48
C ASP A 197 25.87 7.32 10.83
N LYS A 198 24.90 6.39 10.99
CA LYS A 198 23.56 6.50 10.39
C LYS A 198 22.85 7.78 10.84
N ASN A 199 22.87 8.08 12.13
CA ASN A 199 22.12 9.20 12.69
C ASN A 199 22.68 10.55 12.21
N THR A 200 23.99 10.68 12.19
CA THR A 200 24.67 11.87 11.65
C THR A 200 24.36 12.07 10.18
N MET A 201 24.37 10.99 9.38
CA MET A 201 24.00 11.02 7.97
C MET A 201 22.57 11.54 7.76
N GLU A 202 21.61 11.01 8.49
CA GLU A 202 20.20 11.44 8.41
C GLU A 202 20.00 12.89 8.86
N ILE A 203 20.73 13.35 9.88
CA ILE A 203 20.72 14.76 10.30
C ILE A 203 21.23 15.67 9.19
N LEU A 204 22.35 15.32 8.56
CA LEU A 204 22.93 16.09 7.45
C LEU A 204 21.96 16.17 6.25
N MET A 205 21.33 15.04 5.88
CA MET A 205 20.36 14.98 4.81
C MET A 205 19.15 15.88 5.09
N ARG A 206 18.56 15.77 6.28
CA ARG A 206 17.43 16.60 6.68
C ARG A 206 17.77 18.10 6.68
N ARG A 207 18.95 18.48 7.19
CA ARG A 207 19.40 19.87 7.18
C ARG A 207 19.59 20.41 5.77
N ASN A 208 20.19 19.61 4.89
CA ASN A 208 20.45 20.00 3.51
C ASN A 208 19.16 20.22 2.71
N THR A 209 18.13 19.42 2.99
CA THR A 209 16.84 19.47 2.29
C THR A 209 15.77 20.31 3.00
N GLY A 210 16.05 20.81 4.20
CA GLY A 210 15.05 21.49 5.03
C GLY A 210 13.91 20.59 5.50
N SER A 211 14.13 19.26 5.52
CA SER A 211 13.12 18.27 5.92
C SER A 211 13.09 18.10 7.44
N ARG A 212 11.89 17.90 8.01
CA ARG A 212 11.70 17.75 9.46
C ARG A 212 12.09 16.36 9.96
N SER A 213 11.88 15.34 9.12
CA SER A 213 12.17 13.93 9.39
C SER A 213 12.62 13.22 8.13
N MET A 214 13.13 11.99 8.23
CA MET A 214 13.40 11.14 7.07
C MET A 214 12.11 10.79 6.33
N SER A 215 11.00 10.58 7.05
CA SER A 215 9.70 10.36 6.44
C SER A 215 9.22 11.59 5.63
N ASP A 216 9.42 12.81 6.13
CA ASP A 216 9.08 14.05 5.39
C ASP A 216 9.92 14.18 4.10
N LEU A 217 11.20 13.79 4.15
CA LEU A 217 12.05 13.73 2.96
C LEU A 217 11.56 12.68 1.98
N ALA A 218 11.37 11.47 2.44
CA ALA A 218 10.90 10.36 1.61
C ALA A 218 9.53 10.64 0.97
N ASP A 219 8.62 11.28 1.71
CA ASP A 219 7.31 11.65 1.20
C ASP A 219 7.39 12.67 0.06
N ARG A 220 8.30 13.64 0.14
CA ARG A 220 8.55 14.56 -0.97
C ARG A 220 9.12 13.84 -2.19
N SER A 221 10.10 12.98 -1.96
CA SER A 221 10.76 12.22 -3.04
C SER A 221 9.78 11.27 -3.75
N ARG A 222 8.88 10.61 -3.00
CA ARG A 222 7.81 9.78 -3.55
C ARG A 222 6.83 10.60 -4.38
N TYR A 223 6.42 11.78 -3.89
CA TYR A 223 5.53 12.65 -4.64
C TYR A 223 6.15 13.08 -5.98
N GLU A 224 7.42 13.49 -5.98
CA GLU A 224 8.11 13.80 -7.23
C GLU A 224 8.23 12.56 -8.12
N ALA A 225 8.47 11.39 -7.54
CA ALA A 225 8.50 10.14 -8.28
C ALA A 225 7.13 9.80 -8.92
N ALA A 226 6.03 10.02 -8.20
CA ALA A 226 4.68 9.85 -8.75
C ALA A 226 4.41 10.82 -9.90
N ARG A 227 4.81 12.08 -9.75
CA ARG A 227 4.66 13.12 -10.78
C ARG A 227 5.48 12.79 -12.03
N VAL A 228 6.74 12.41 -11.87
CA VAL A 228 7.61 12.03 -12.97
C VAL A 228 7.07 10.78 -13.67
N ASN A 229 6.70 9.75 -12.91
CA ASN A 229 6.12 8.52 -13.48
C ASN A 229 4.86 8.82 -14.31
N HIS A 230 3.96 9.67 -13.80
CA HIS A 230 2.77 10.09 -14.54
C HIS A 230 3.11 10.80 -15.85
N GLN A 231 4.11 11.67 -15.87
CA GLN A 231 4.55 12.35 -17.08
C GLN A 231 5.06 11.37 -18.15
N TYR A 232 5.81 10.34 -17.73
CA TYR A 232 6.35 9.33 -18.66
C TYR A 232 5.29 8.34 -19.14
N LEU A 233 4.19 8.13 -18.41
CA LEU A 233 3.08 7.30 -18.88
C LEU A 233 2.41 7.87 -20.13
N ALA A 234 2.34 9.19 -20.24
CA ALA A 234 1.75 9.88 -21.40
C ALA A 234 2.69 9.92 -22.63
N ARG A 235 3.98 9.62 -22.47
CA ARG A 235 4.94 9.63 -23.57
C ARG A 235 4.82 8.35 -24.40
N GLU A 236 4.98 8.48 -25.71
CA GLU A 236 5.11 7.31 -26.60
C GLU A 236 6.44 6.57 -26.34
N GLY A 237 6.46 5.28 -26.71
CA GLY A 237 7.66 4.45 -26.68
C GLY A 237 7.76 3.53 -25.45
N ASP A 238 8.88 2.80 -25.42
CA ASP A 238 9.20 1.84 -24.33
C ASP A 238 9.84 2.62 -23.18
N ASN A 239 9.06 2.93 -22.16
CA ASN A 239 9.54 3.66 -20.99
C ASN A 239 9.32 2.89 -19.67
N GLY A 240 10.12 3.22 -18.67
CA GLY A 240 10.12 2.56 -17.36
C GLY A 240 8.78 2.70 -16.63
N ALA A 241 8.10 3.84 -16.77
CA ALA A 241 6.79 4.08 -16.17
C ALA A 241 5.76 3.04 -16.64
N LYS A 242 5.70 2.78 -17.95
CA LYS A 242 4.77 1.80 -18.54
C LYS A 242 5.09 0.39 -18.08
N LYS A 243 6.39 0.02 -18.01
CA LYS A 243 6.82 -1.30 -17.53
C LYS A 243 6.39 -1.54 -16.10
N MET A 244 6.58 -0.55 -15.22
CA MET A 244 6.15 -0.66 -13.82
C MET A 244 4.63 -0.72 -13.67
N MET A 245 3.89 0.15 -14.38
CA MET A 245 2.42 0.16 -14.30
C MET A 245 1.78 -1.10 -14.90
N ALA A 246 2.42 -1.73 -15.90
CA ALA A 246 1.97 -3.02 -16.43
C ALA A 246 1.98 -4.14 -15.37
N ALA A 247 2.86 -4.06 -14.37
CA ALA A 247 2.85 -5.00 -13.24
C ALA A 247 1.54 -4.94 -12.44
N PHE A 248 0.89 -3.77 -12.41
CA PHE A 248 -0.42 -3.56 -11.78
C PHE A 248 -1.60 -3.83 -12.72
N GLY A 249 -1.35 -4.38 -13.91
CA GLY A 249 -2.39 -4.69 -14.90
C GLY A 249 -2.91 -3.48 -15.66
N GLU A 250 -2.33 -2.29 -15.52
CA GLU A 250 -2.76 -1.08 -16.23
C GLU A 250 -2.41 -1.22 -17.71
N LYS A 251 -3.38 -0.89 -18.58
CA LYS A 251 -3.24 -0.98 -20.04
C LYS A 251 -3.42 0.36 -20.73
N ASN A 252 -4.31 1.21 -20.22
CA ASN A 252 -4.56 2.54 -20.76
C ASN A 252 -3.83 3.59 -19.93
N PHE A 253 -2.51 3.66 -20.11
CA PHE A 253 -1.62 4.51 -19.32
C PHE A 253 -1.99 6.00 -19.36
N GLU A 254 -2.47 6.51 -20.48
CA GLU A 254 -2.89 7.91 -20.64
C GLU A 254 -4.08 8.29 -19.74
N GLN A 255 -4.90 7.30 -19.38
CA GLN A 255 -6.07 7.49 -18.53
C GLN A 255 -5.78 7.21 -17.05
N THR A 256 -4.54 6.87 -16.69
CA THR A 256 -4.18 6.56 -15.30
C THR A 256 -4.05 7.86 -14.49
N PRO A 257 -4.91 8.11 -13.49
CA PRO A 257 -4.87 9.34 -12.71
C PRO A 257 -3.59 9.42 -11.86
N LEU A 258 -3.07 10.64 -11.68
CA LEU A 258 -1.94 10.87 -10.78
C LEU A 258 -2.23 10.39 -9.34
N SER A 259 -3.48 10.55 -8.86
CA SER A 259 -3.90 10.08 -7.54
C SER A 259 -3.74 8.56 -7.37
N MET A 260 -4.03 7.78 -8.41
CA MET A 260 -3.85 6.33 -8.39
C MET A 260 -2.37 5.93 -8.35
N ILE A 261 -1.52 6.67 -9.06
CA ILE A 261 -0.07 6.44 -9.05
C ILE A 261 0.51 6.80 -7.68
N ASP A 262 0.10 7.94 -7.13
CA ASP A 262 0.51 8.42 -5.82
C ASP A 262 0.11 7.45 -4.71
N GLU A 263 -1.11 6.92 -4.75
CA GLU A 263 -1.59 5.89 -3.83
C GLU A 263 -0.74 4.62 -3.90
N LYS A 264 -0.46 4.12 -5.11
CA LYS A 264 0.37 2.92 -5.32
C LYS A 264 1.84 3.12 -4.88
N ILE A 265 2.34 4.34 -4.94
CA ILE A 265 3.67 4.69 -4.39
C ILE A 265 3.62 4.89 -2.86
N GLY A 266 2.43 4.89 -2.26
CA GLY A 266 2.26 4.90 -0.80
C GLY A 266 2.09 6.27 -0.17
N GLN A 267 1.41 7.21 -0.85
CA GLN A 267 1.30 8.61 -0.41
C GLN A 267 -0.09 9.25 -0.48
N SER A 268 -1.15 8.47 -0.34
CA SER A 268 -2.53 8.99 -0.44
C SER A 268 -2.85 10.20 0.46
N HIS A 269 -2.06 10.44 1.51
CA HIS A 269 -2.22 11.59 2.41
C HIS A 269 -1.39 12.82 2.03
N SER A 270 -0.32 12.68 1.25
CA SER A 270 0.67 13.75 1.08
C SER A 270 0.26 14.80 0.05
N LEU A 271 -0.50 14.46 -0.98
CA LEU A 271 -0.97 15.44 -1.97
C LEU A 271 -1.80 16.55 -1.32
N LYS A 272 -2.72 16.21 -0.42
CA LYS A 272 -3.53 17.20 0.32
C LYS A 272 -2.66 18.03 1.26
N GLU A 273 -1.72 17.40 1.95
CA GLU A 273 -0.83 18.06 2.92
C GLU A 273 0.25 18.91 2.22
N LEU A 274 0.84 18.44 1.13
CA LEU A 274 1.78 19.21 0.31
C LEU A 274 1.11 20.43 -0.32
N ASN A 275 -0.10 20.28 -0.85
CA ASN A 275 -0.88 21.39 -1.38
C ASN A 275 -1.29 22.39 -0.28
N ARG A 276 -1.60 21.91 0.93
CA ARG A 276 -1.84 22.74 2.10
C ARG A 276 -0.60 23.51 2.50
N ARG A 277 0.58 22.87 2.55
CA ARG A 277 1.86 23.51 2.89
C ARG A 277 2.32 24.51 1.85
N ARG A 278 2.11 24.24 0.55
CA ARG A 278 2.37 25.22 -0.52
C ARG A 278 1.50 26.45 -0.39
N ARG A 279 0.22 26.31 -0.02
CA ARG A 279 -0.69 27.46 0.21
C ARG A 279 -0.35 28.28 1.47
N LEU A 280 0.40 27.71 2.42
CA LEU A 280 0.85 28.39 3.64
C LEU A 280 2.25 29.01 3.51
N ALA A 281 2.97 28.71 2.42
CA ALA A 281 4.32 29.21 2.15
C ALA A 281 4.33 30.39 1.16
N TYR A 282 3.16 30.78 0.66
CA TYR A 282 2.88 31.97 -0.14
C TYR A 282 1.83 32.83 0.59
#